data_44b5ef348dc6fb1061fab952b8de50fc
#
_entry.id   44b5ef348dc6fb1061fab952b8de50fc
#
_cell.length_a   1.000
_cell.length_b   1.000
_cell.length_c   1.000
_cell.angle_alpha   90.00
_cell.angle_beta   90.00
_cell.angle_gamma   90.00
#
_symmetry.space_group_name_H-M   'P 1'
#
loop_
_entity.id
_entity.type
_entity.pdbx_description
1 polymer ?
#
loop_
_entity_poly.entity_id
_entity_poly.type
_entity_poly.pdbx_seq_one_letter_code
_entity_poly.pdbx_strand_id
1 'polypeptide(L)'
;MSMDLSALADFFRRFAVPVVILDLETTGGDVLNDRITEIAFLHFWQGKITSVQQLINPECEISDFVQKLTGISNKMVQDAPTWIEFLPKIVSFLRGSVLIAHNSRFDYSVLQRECARSGVACATAALCSVQLSRKLFPQFHKHSLDSIIERHGLSVENRHRAMSDVQVLAQFLQLALREKGEDAWWQSAQILMNPPMLPENLPCDILQAVRVLPDSFGVSVWRDAAGAVQAICAHEHAYREIARALRQRTAAVQHAMQLAFIPTIGALHSAVLQAQLFREHVITPSNEILRHTLVIEPDVSGCLKARIRPLRAGFQATPPHGLFVHPKAAKQAVMRWAQEWQLCPTLLGILPHELPRDAPCPVALFGTCSEACATHDIDLHNQSVIKALPFLPKCDWSEQNRICLTERDVLTGEEQKFICDTGAVQLNDGTWFTSQAILNIFKQKFKVKRSQLFCEKM
;
A
#
# COMPACT_ATOMS: atom_id res chain seq x y z
N MET A 1 -28.90 -3.50 -35.45
CA MET A 1 -28.12 -4.67 -35.92
C MET A 1 -27.38 -5.26 -34.74
N SER A 2 -27.54 -6.55 -34.45
CA SER A 2 -26.74 -7.20 -33.40
C SER A 2 -25.28 -7.17 -33.84
N MET A 3 -24.41 -6.65 -32.98
CA MET A 3 -22.96 -6.60 -33.19
C MET A 3 -22.42 -8.03 -33.24
N ASP A 4 -21.73 -8.42 -34.30
CA ASP A 4 -21.05 -9.72 -34.37
C ASP A 4 -19.71 -9.63 -33.60
N LEU A 5 -19.66 -10.28 -32.45
CA LEU A 5 -18.48 -10.38 -31.57
C LEU A 5 -17.90 -11.80 -31.53
N SER A 6 -18.23 -12.65 -32.54
CA SER A 6 -17.80 -14.05 -32.57
C SER A 6 -16.26 -14.18 -32.55
N ALA A 7 -15.56 -13.38 -33.37
CA ALA A 7 -14.09 -13.40 -33.39
C ALA A 7 -13.45 -13.01 -32.05
N LEU A 8 -14.04 -12.03 -31.34
CA LEU A 8 -13.59 -11.64 -30.01
C LEU A 8 -13.88 -12.73 -28.97
N ALA A 9 -15.06 -13.36 -29.06
CA ALA A 9 -15.45 -14.47 -28.18
C ALA A 9 -14.54 -15.70 -28.37
N ASP A 10 -14.16 -16.02 -29.60
CA ASP A 10 -13.23 -17.11 -29.90
C ASP A 10 -11.83 -16.81 -29.37
N PHE A 11 -11.33 -15.60 -29.60
CA PHE A 11 -10.05 -15.16 -29.04
C PHE A 11 -10.01 -15.19 -27.51
N PHE A 12 -11.10 -14.81 -26.84
CA PHE A 12 -11.16 -14.80 -25.39
C PHE A 12 -11.11 -16.19 -24.73
N ARG A 13 -11.32 -17.28 -25.47
CA ARG A 13 -11.08 -18.64 -24.98
C ARG A 13 -9.61 -18.85 -24.56
N ARG A 14 -8.68 -18.05 -25.11
CA ARG A 14 -7.25 -18.08 -24.79
C ARG A 14 -6.97 -17.71 -23.32
N PHE A 15 -7.89 -17.03 -22.64
CA PHE A 15 -7.76 -16.71 -21.22
C PHE A 15 -7.97 -17.91 -20.29
N ALA A 16 -8.59 -18.98 -20.76
CA ALA A 16 -8.99 -20.16 -19.97
C ALA A 16 -9.88 -19.86 -18.74
N VAL A 17 -10.32 -18.61 -18.60
CA VAL A 17 -11.25 -18.09 -17.59
C VAL A 17 -12.25 -17.16 -18.27
N PRO A 18 -13.42 -16.89 -17.65
CA PRO A 18 -14.36 -15.92 -18.21
C PRO A 18 -13.74 -14.54 -18.39
N VAL A 19 -14.19 -13.79 -19.39
CA VAL A 19 -13.83 -12.39 -19.61
C VAL A 19 -15.07 -11.52 -19.47
N VAL A 20 -14.97 -10.44 -18.71
CA VAL A 20 -16.04 -9.47 -18.48
C VAL A 20 -15.59 -8.11 -19.00
N ILE A 21 -16.23 -7.61 -20.05
CA ILE A 21 -16.08 -6.21 -20.49
C ILE A 21 -17.12 -5.40 -19.73
N LEU A 22 -16.71 -4.43 -18.94
CA LEU A 22 -17.57 -3.73 -17.99
C LEU A 22 -17.37 -2.21 -18.07
N ASP A 23 -18.45 -1.50 -17.77
CA ASP A 23 -18.47 -0.06 -17.53
C ASP A 23 -19.47 0.29 -16.42
N LEU A 24 -19.18 1.35 -15.67
CA LEU A 24 -19.96 1.84 -14.54
C LEU A 24 -20.32 3.31 -14.73
N GLU A 25 -21.57 3.66 -14.39
CA GLU A 25 -21.95 5.03 -14.09
C GLU A 25 -22.05 5.19 -12.56
N THR A 26 -21.68 6.36 -12.06
CA THR A 26 -21.59 6.64 -10.62
C THR A 26 -22.19 7.99 -10.28
N THR A 27 -22.40 8.26 -8.99
CA THR A 27 -22.87 9.58 -8.49
C THR A 27 -21.83 10.69 -8.63
N GLY A 28 -20.58 10.33 -8.96
CA GLY A 28 -19.45 11.25 -9.17
C GLY A 28 -18.13 10.55 -9.41
N GLY A 29 -17.01 11.27 -9.28
CA GLY A 29 -15.64 10.75 -9.54
C GLY A 29 -14.85 10.37 -8.30
N ASP A 30 -15.41 10.49 -7.11
CA ASP A 30 -14.73 10.16 -5.85
C ASP A 30 -14.96 8.68 -5.49
N VAL A 31 -14.00 7.85 -5.81
CA VAL A 31 -14.04 6.39 -5.52
C VAL A 31 -14.34 6.07 -4.05
N LEU A 32 -14.01 6.96 -3.12
CA LEU A 32 -14.23 6.72 -1.69
C LEU A 32 -15.69 6.93 -1.27
N ASN A 33 -16.37 7.92 -1.84
CA ASN A 33 -17.67 8.39 -1.39
C ASN A 33 -18.79 8.12 -2.39
N ASP A 34 -18.47 8.13 -3.69
CA ASP A 34 -19.48 7.96 -4.73
C ASP A 34 -19.98 6.51 -4.84
N ARG A 35 -21.20 6.38 -5.33
CA ARG A 35 -21.96 5.13 -5.42
C ARG A 35 -22.25 4.78 -6.87
N ILE A 36 -22.45 3.51 -7.18
CA ILE A 36 -22.84 3.04 -8.52
C ILE A 36 -24.31 3.39 -8.78
N THR A 37 -24.60 3.96 -9.96
CA THR A 37 -25.95 4.26 -10.46
C THR A 37 -26.38 3.36 -11.62
N GLU A 38 -25.42 2.89 -12.42
CA GLU A 38 -25.64 1.89 -13.47
C GLU A 38 -24.41 0.99 -13.59
N ILE A 39 -24.65 -0.29 -13.84
CA ILE A 39 -23.61 -1.26 -14.20
C ILE A 39 -24.03 -1.96 -15.50
N ALA A 40 -23.09 -2.07 -16.43
CA ALA A 40 -23.30 -2.87 -17.63
C ALA A 40 -22.07 -3.69 -17.95
N PHE A 41 -22.28 -4.90 -18.48
CA PHE A 41 -21.17 -5.74 -18.91
C PHE A 41 -21.59 -6.77 -19.97
N LEU A 42 -20.61 -7.18 -20.77
CA LEU A 42 -20.64 -8.36 -21.61
C LEU A 42 -19.75 -9.43 -20.97
N HIS A 43 -20.33 -10.59 -20.69
CA HIS A 43 -19.63 -11.74 -20.14
C HIS A 43 -19.40 -12.79 -21.23
N PHE A 44 -18.15 -13.12 -21.49
CA PHE A 44 -17.68 -14.07 -22.48
C PHE A 44 -17.20 -15.34 -21.79
N TRP A 45 -17.86 -16.46 -22.04
CA TRP A 45 -17.45 -17.76 -21.53
C TRP A 45 -17.84 -18.89 -22.49
N GLN A 46 -16.89 -19.73 -22.85
CA GLN A 46 -17.07 -20.91 -23.72
C GLN A 46 -17.81 -20.60 -25.05
N GLY A 47 -17.48 -19.44 -25.64
CA GLY A 47 -18.11 -18.97 -26.88
C GLY A 47 -19.52 -18.36 -26.73
N LYS A 48 -20.07 -18.35 -25.50
CA LYS A 48 -21.33 -17.69 -25.18
C LYS A 48 -21.07 -16.27 -24.71
N ILE A 49 -21.91 -15.34 -25.19
CA ILE A 49 -21.91 -13.94 -24.74
C ILE A 49 -23.21 -13.70 -23.99
N THR A 50 -23.07 -13.23 -22.75
CA THR A 50 -24.22 -12.80 -21.92
C THR A 50 -24.12 -11.32 -21.68
N SER A 51 -25.17 -10.57 -21.98
CA SER A 51 -25.26 -9.13 -21.74
C SER A 51 -26.10 -8.87 -20.50
N VAL A 52 -25.58 -8.00 -19.63
CA VAL A 52 -26.24 -7.55 -18.40
C VAL A 52 -26.17 -6.04 -18.33
N GLN A 53 -27.29 -5.39 -18.07
CA GLN A 53 -27.41 -3.97 -17.79
C GLN A 53 -28.35 -3.79 -16.61
N GLN A 54 -27.98 -3.00 -15.62
CA GLN A 54 -28.79 -2.79 -14.43
C GLN A 54 -28.58 -1.38 -13.88
N LEU A 55 -29.68 -0.64 -13.71
CA LEU A 55 -29.71 0.56 -12.88
C LEU A 55 -29.62 0.13 -11.40
N ILE A 56 -28.87 0.86 -10.61
CA ILE A 56 -28.67 0.60 -9.18
C ILE A 56 -29.13 1.82 -8.41
N ASN A 57 -29.91 1.60 -7.35
CA ASN A 57 -30.24 2.65 -6.41
C ASN A 57 -29.00 2.98 -5.56
N PRO A 58 -28.40 4.17 -5.72
CA PRO A 58 -27.19 4.54 -4.99
C PRO A 58 -27.45 4.87 -3.52
N GLU A 59 -28.71 4.90 -3.07
CA GLU A 59 -29.15 5.29 -1.72
C GLU A 59 -28.69 6.71 -1.31
N CYS A 60 -28.37 7.53 -2.30
CA CYS A 60 -28.00 8.93 -2.13
C CYS A 60 -28.42 9.74 -3.37
N GLU A 61 -28.42 11.05 -3.27
CA GLU A 61 -28.80 11.95 -4.35
C GLU A 61 -27.73 12.01 -5.45
N ILE A 62 -28.15 11.94 -6.70
CA ILE A 62 -27.31 12.16 -7.88
C ILE A 62 -27.36 13.66 -8.20
N SER A 63 -26.21 14.32 -8.25
CA SER A 63 -26.13 15.75 -8.54
C SER A 63 -26.67 16.07 -9.95
N ASP A 64 -27.22 17.28 -10.14
CA ASP A 64 -27.74 17.72 -11.44
C ASP A 64 -26.70 17.65 -12.57
N PHE A 65 -25.43 17.87 -12.24
CA PHE A 65 -24.34 17.75 -13.20
C PHE A 65 -24.20 16.31 -13.70
N VAL A 66 -24.19 15.33 -12.80
CA VAL A 66 -24.07 13.90 -13.16
C VAL A 66 -25.32 13.41 -13.88
N GLN A 67 -26.53 13.83 -13.45
CA GLN A 67 -27.77 13.49 -14.14
C GLN A 67 -27.77 14.00 -15.60
N LYS A 68 -27.25 15.19 -15.85
CA LYS A 68 -27.12 15.76 -17.22
C LYS A 68 -26.05 15.02 -18.03
N LEU A 69 -24.97 14.59 -17.40
CA LEU A 69 -23.86 13.88 -18.07
C LEU A 69 -24.27 12.48 -18.50
N THR A 70 -24.86 11.71 -17.58
CA THR A 70 -25.17 10.28 -17.77
C THR A 70 -26.59 10.03 -18.31
N GLY A 71 -27.48 11.04 -18.18
CA GLY A 71 -28.90 10.87 -18.46
C GLY A 71 -29.64 10.03 -17.40
N ILE A 72 -28.99 9.68 -16.29
CA ILE A 72 -29.59 8.89 -15.19
C ILE A 72 -30.10 9.85 -14.11
N SER A 73 -31.41 9.92 -13.95
CA SER A 73 -32.03 10.78 -12.94
C SER A 73 -32.29 10.04 -11.64
N ASN A 74 -32.43 10.79 -10.53
CA ASN A 74 -32.85 10.25 -9.23
C ASN A 74 -34.13 9.41 -9.32
N LYS A 75 -35.08 9.83 -10.16
CA LYS A 75 -36.32 9.11 -10.38
C LYS A 75 -36.11 7.74 -11.05
N MET A 76 -35.14 7.63 -11.97
CA MET A 76 -34.87 6.36 -12.68
C MET A 76 -34.28 5.29 -11.76
N VAL A 77 -33.55 5.68 -10.75
CA VAL A 77 -32.87 4.75 -9.83
C VAL A 77 -33.66 4.49 -8.54
N GLN A 78 -34.71 5.26 -8.29
CA GLN A 78 -35.50 5.19 -7.05
C GLN A 78 -36.03 3.79 -6.76
N ASP A 79 -36.58 3.11 -7.79
CA ASP A 79 -37.16 1.78 -7.68
C ASP A 79 -36.22 0.67 -8.20
N ALA A 80 -34.95 1.02 -8.48
CA ALA A 80 -33.94 0.05 -8.89
C ALA A 80 -33.44 -0.73 -7.67
N PRO A 81 -32.91 -1.95 -7.85
CA PRO A 81 -32.30 -2.69 -6.77
C PRO A 81 -31.11 -1.92 -6.20
N THR A 82 -30.89 -2.01 -4.89
CA THR A 82 -29.69 -1.51 -4.23
C THR A 82 -28.47 -2.37 -4.63
N TRP A 83 -27.28 -1.86 -4.34
CA TRP A 83 -26.05 -2.63 -4.60
C TRP A 83 -26.05 -3.98 -3.89
N ILE A 84 -26.47 -4.03 -2.63
CA ILE A 84 -26.47 -5.27 -1.83
C ILE A 84 -27.42 -6.34 -2.42
N GLU A 85 -28.51 -5.92 -3.00
CA GLU A 85 -29.47 -6.83 -3.67
C GLU A 85 -28.92 -7.36 -4.99
N PHE A 86 -28.14 -6.56 -5.73
CA PHE A 86 -27.52 -6.97 -7.00
C PHE A 86 -26.21 -7.73 -6.83
N LEU A 87 -25.54 -7.56 -5.69
CA LEU A 87 -24.20 -8.08 -5.40
C LEU A 87 -24.03 -9.59 -5.65
N PRO A 88 -24.95 -10.50 -5.25
CA PRO A 88 -24.78 -11.94 -5.50
C PRO A 88 -24.66 -12.24 -7.00
N LYS A 89 -25.42 -11.52 -7.83
CA LYS A 89 -25.40 -11.69 -9.29
C LYS A 89 -24.07 -11.25 -9.88
N ILE A 90 -23.60 -10.04 -9.56
CA ILE A 90 -22.35 -9.54 -10.14
C ILE A 90 -21.14 -10.36 -9.68
N VAL A 91 -21.09 -10.77 -8.41
CA VAL A 91 -19.99 -11.60 -7.88
C VAL A 91 -19.91 -12.94 -8.63
N SER A 92 -21.04 -13.53 -9.02
CA SER A 92 -21.05 -14.78 -9.79
C SER A 92 -20.38 -14.65 -11.17
N PHE A 93 -20.38 -13.46 -11.76
CA PHE A 93 -19.73 -13.18 -13.05
C PHE A 93 -18.27 -12.75 -12.90
N LEU A 94 -17.95 -12.00 -11.84
CA LEU A 94 -16.59 -11.45 -11.65
C LEU A 94 -15.60 -12.45 -11.05
N ARG A 95 -16.07 -13.32 -10.15
CA ARG A 95 -15.16 -14.22 -9.42
C ARG A 95 -14.43 -15.17 -10.35
N GLY A 96 -13.10 -15.04 -10.39
CA GLY A 96 -12.23 -15.86 -11.24
C GLY A 96 -12.26 -15.47 -12.72
N SER A 97 -12.83 -14.32 -13.10
CA SER A 97 -12.82 -13.78 -14.46
C SER A 97 -11.64 -12.84 -14.70
N VAL A 98 -11.51 -12.33 -15.92
CA VAL A 98 -10.71 -11.16 -16.27
C VAL A 98 -11.64 -10.00 -16.54
N LEU A 99 -11.50 -8.92 -15.80
CA LEU A 99 -12.21 -7.67 -16.03
C LEU A 99 -11.49 -6.82 -17.07
N ILE A 100 -12.20 -6.33 -18.07
CA ILE A 100 -11.70 -5.35 -19.03
C ILE A 100 -12.58 -4.11 -18.95
N ALA A 101 -12.00 -2.94 -18.68
CA ALA A 101 -12.72 -1.68 -18.65
C ALA A 101 -11.90 -0.55 -19.28
N HIS A 102 -12.57 0.54 -19.68
CA HIS A 102 -11.90 1.72 -20.22
C HIS A 102 -11.50 2.66 -19.09
N ASN A 103 -10.20 2.74 -18.78
CA ASN A 103 -9.66 3.29 -17.53
C ASN A 103 -9.97 2.42 -16.30
N SER A 104 -9.75 1.11 -16.44
CA SER A 104 -10.14 0.07 -15.48
C SER A 104 -9.76 0.35 -14.02
N ARG A 105 -8.81 1.27 -13.75
CA ARG A 105 -8.47 1.67 -12.40
C ARG A 105 -9.68 2.27 -11.66
N PHE A 106 -10.50 3.06 -12.36
CA PHE A 106 -11.69 3.66 -11.79
C PHE A 106 -12.74 2.59 -11.48
N ASP A 107 -13.18 1.86 -12.50
CA ASP A 107 -14.23 0.83 -12.37
C ASP A 107 -13.86 -0.24 -11.35
N TYR A 108 -12.63 -0.74 -11.43
CA TYR A 108 -12.10 -1.72 -10.48
C TYR A 108 -12.15 -1.19 -9.05
N SER A 109 -11.69 0.05 -8.82
CA SER A 109 -11.66 0.62 -7.47
C SER A 109 -13.07 0.85 -6.92
N VAL A 110 -14.00 1.33 -7.73
CA VAL A 110 -15.42 1.51 -7.34
C VAL A 110 -16.04 0.16 -6.99
N LEU A 111 -15.85 -0.88 -7.83
CA LEU A 111 -16.34 -2.23 -7.55
C LEU A 111 -15.79 -2.79 -6.25
N GLN A 112 -14.46 -2.69 -6.04
CA GLN A 112 -13.84 -3.16 -4.79
C GLN A 112 -14.44 -2.42 -3.58
N ARG A 113 -14.70 -1.13 -3.72
CA ARG A 113 -15.29 -0.32 -2.65
C ARG A 113 -16.72 -0.71 -2.32
N GLU A 114 -17.57 -0.89 -3.32
CA GLU A 114 -18.95 -1.33 -3.14
C GLU A 114 -19.04 -2.75 -2.57
N CYS A 115 -18.18 -3.66 -3.04
CA CYS A 115 -18.09 -5.01 -2.49
C CYS A 115 -17.63 -4.98 -1.03
N ALA A 116 -16.62 -4.15 -0.69
CA ALA A 116 -16.11 -4.02 0.67
C ALA A 116 -17.15 -3.43 1.64
N ARG A 117 -17.95 -2.44 1.20
CA ARG A 117 -19.10 -1.91 1.98
C ARG A 117 -20.10 -3.01 2.36
N SER A 118 -20.21 -4.02 1.53
CA SER A 118 -21.09 -5.18 1.75
C SER A 118 -20.39 -6.37 2.41
N GLY A 119 -19.14 -6.22 2.88
CA GLY A 119 -18.38 -7.28 3.51
C GLY A 119 -17.97 -8.43 2.56
N VAL A 120 -17.96 -8.20 1.25
CA VAL A 120 -17.68 -9.21 0.22
C VAL A 120 -16.40 -8.88 -0.53
N ALA A 121 -15.53 -9.86 -0.71
CA ALA A 121 -14.37 -9.75 -1.59
C ALA A 121 -14.75 -10.15 -3.02
N CYS A 122 -14.42 -9.28 -3.99
CA CYS A 122 -14.68 -9.50 -5.41
C CYS A 122 -13.46 -9.16 -6.30
N ALA A 123 -12.26 -9.28 -5.76
CA ALA A 123 -11.04 -9.01 -6.50
C ALA A 123 -10.84 -9.99 -7.65
N THR A 124 -10.36 -9.49 -8.78
CA THR A 124 -10.12 -10.28 -9.99
C THR A 124 -8.99 -9.65 -10.82
N ALA A 125 -8.50 -10.38 -11.82
CA ALA A 125 -7.55 -9.83 -12.79
C ALA A 125 -8.19 -8.69 -13.57
N ALA A 126 -7.44 -7.63 -13.88
CA ALA A 126 -7.99 -6.48 -14.60
C ALA A 126 -7.06 -5.99 -15.72
N LEU A 127 -7.65 -5.67 -16.86
CA LEU A 127 -6.98 -5.12 -18.04
C LEU A 127 -7.57 -3.75 -18.37
N CYS A 128 -6.71 -2.74 -18.44
CA CYS A 128 -7.09 -1.40 -18.84
C CYS A 128 -7.00 -1.24 -20.37
N SER A 129 -8.10 -0.99 -21.03
CA SER A 129 -8.15 -0.80 -22.49
C SER A 129 -7.45 0.49 -22.93
N VAL A 130 -7.36 1.52 -22.08
CA VAL A 130 -6.55 2.73 -22.35
C VAL A 130 -5.07 2.35 -22.49
N GLN A 131 -4.56 1.53 -21.56
CA GLN A 131 -3.18 1.08 -21.60
C GLN A 131 -2.94 0.14 -22.79
N LEU A 132 -3.89 -0.74 -23.07
CA LEU A 132 -3.85 -1.63 -24.24
C LEU A 132 -3.83 -0.81 -25.54
N SER A 133 -4.69 0.20 -25.67
CA SER A 133 -4.71 1.12 -26.79
C SER A 133 -3.38 1.85 -26.97
N ARG A 134 -2.78 2.36 -25.88
CA ARG A 134 -1.46 3.01 -25.94
C ARG A 134 -0.35 2.06 -26.41
N LYS A 135 -0.42 0.81 -25.99
CA LYS A 135 0.59 -0.21 -26.35
C LYS A 135 0.45 -0.67 -27.79
N LEU A 136 -0.78 -0.88 -28.28
CA LEU A 136 -1.06 -1.40 -29.64
C LEU A 136 -1.05 -0.31 -30.70
N PHE A 137 -1.36 0.94 -30.32
CA PHE A 137 -1.48 2.08 -31.22
C PHE A 137 -0.64 3.28 -30.75
N PRO A 138 0.68 3.12 -30.59
CA PRO A 138 1.55 4.14 -30.02
C PRO A 138 1.65 5.42 -30.88
N GLN A 139 1.25 5.36 -32.15
CA GLN A 139 1.23 6.50 -33.08
C GLN A 139 0.18 7.55 -32.70
N PHE A 140 -0.76 7.24 -31.82
CA PHE A 140 -1.79 8.18 -31.41
C PHE A 140 -1.50 8.75 -30.01
N HIS A 141 -1.82 10.04 -29.82
CA HIS A 141 -1.57 10.72 -28.54
C HIS A 141 -2.78 10.63 -27.58
N LYS A 142 -4.01 10.51 -28.11
CA LYS A 142 -5.23 10.46 -27.31
C LYS A 142 -5.83 9.05 -27.35
N HIS A 143 -6.22 8.55 -26.18
CA HIS A 143 -6.75 7.20 -25.99
C HIS A 143 -8.01 7.20 -25.11
N SER A 144 -8.74 8.34 -25.02
CA SER A 144 -10.09 8.37 -24.46
C SER A 144 -11.06 7.61 -25.38
N LEU A 145 -12.16 7.12 -24.83
CA LEU A 145 -13.14 6.36 -25.61
C LEU A 145 -13.68 7.21 -26.78
N ASP A 146 -13.94 8.50 -26.57
CA ASP A 146 -14.36 9.42 -27.63
C ASP A 146 -13.32 9.55 -28.76
N SER A 147 -12.01 9.66 -28.40
CA SER A 147 -10.95 9.71 -29.41
C SER A 147 -10.80 8.40 -30.18
N ILE A 148 -11.13 7.27 -29.56
CA ILE A 148 -11.15 5.95 -30.21
C ILE A 148 -12.36 5.84 -31.13
N ILE A 149 -13.54 6.28 -30.71
CA ILE A 149 -14.78 6.32 -31.51
C ILE A 149 -14.55 7.16 -32.78
N GLU A 150 -14.12 8.40 -32.60
CA GLU A 150 -13.90 9.34 -33.71
C GLU A 150 -12.89 8.78 -34.72
N ARG A 151 -11.75 8.30 -34.24
CA ARG A 151 -10.64 7.83 -35.07
C ARG A 151 -10.97 6.57 -35.89
N HIS A 152 -11.73 5.67 -35.32
CA HIS A 152 -12.04 4.38 -35.96
C HIS A 152 -13.46 4.31 -36.52
N GLY A 153 -14.23 5.39 -36.41
CA GLY A 153 -15.63 5.43 -36.88
C GLY A 153 -16.54 4.38 -36.23
N LEU A 154 -16.35 4.17 -34.91
CA LEU A 154 -17.14 3.19 -34.17
C LEU A 154 -18.57 3.68 -33.96
N SER A 155 -19.53 2.73 -34.03
CA SER A 155 -20.93 3.05 -33.81
C SER A 155 -21.23 3.21 -32.32
N VAL A 156 -21.88 4.30 -31.96
CA VAL A 156 -22.34 4.59 -30.60
C VAL A 156 -23.76 5.17 -30.62
N GLU A 157 -24.64 4.66 -29.77
CA GLU A 157 -26.04 5.15 -29.70
C GLU A 157 -26.14 6.29 -28.67
N ASN A 158 -25.71 6.05 -27.43
CA ASN A 158 -25.80 7.01 -26.32
C ASN A 158 -24.52 6.97 -25.49
N ARG A 159 -23.65 7.97 -25.63
CA ARG A 159 -22.48 8.12 -24.77
C ARG A 159 -22.88 8.39 -23.31
N HIS A 160 -22.03 7.96 -22.39
CA HIS A 160 -22.28 8.05 -20.94
C HIS A 160 -23.52 7.26 -20.49
N ARG A 161 -23.73 6.10 -21.13
CA ARG A 161 -24.61 5.03 -20.66
C ARG A 161 -23.77 3.75 -20.67
N ALA A 162 -23.70 3.09 -19.53
CA ALA A 162 -22.75 1.99 -19.31
C ALA A 162 -22.79 0.91 -20.40
N MET A 163 -23.98 0.48 -20.87
CA MET A 163 -24.05 -0.54 -21.91
C MET A 163 -23.56 -0.03 -23.29
N SER A 164 -23.81 1.23 -23.61
CA SER A 164 -23.31 1.81 -24.86
C SER A 164 -21.79 1.87 -24.89
N ASP A 165 -21.17 2.25 -23.76
CA ASP A 165 -19.72 2.34 -23.62
C ASP A 165 -19.07 0.94 -23.62
N VAL A 166 -19.70 -0.06 -22.99
CA VAL A 166 -19.29 -1.48 -23.09
C VAL A 166 -19.32 -1.98 -24.55
N GLN A 167 -20.36 -1.65 -25.31
CA GLN A 167 -20.47 -2.05 -26.72
C GLN A 167 -19.37 -1.39 -27.57
N VAL A 168 -19.13 -0.11 -27.40
CA VAL A 168 -18.03 0.60 -28.06
C VAL A 168 -16.67 0.00 -27.69
N LEU A 169 -16.47 -0.31 -26.41
CA LEU A 169 -15.24 -0.95 -25.96
C LEU A 169 -15.05 -2.34 -26.62
N ALA A 170 -16.11 -3.15 -26.72
CA ALA A 170 -16.04 -4.44 -27.39
C ALA A 170 -15.70 -4.30 -28.88
N GLN A 171 -16.30 -3.31 -29.58
CA GLN A 171 -15.94 -2.99 -30.98
C GLN A 171 -14.45 -2.64 -31.11
N PHE A 172 -13.95 -1.79 -30.22
CA PHE A 172 -12.54 -1.40 -30.22
C PHE A 172 -11.60 -2.60 -29.98
N LEU A 173 -11.91 -3.46 -29.01
CA LEU A 173 -11.10 -4.65 -28.72
C LEU A 173 -11.07 -5.61 -29.91
N GLN A 174 -12.20 -5.81 -30.60
CA GLN A 174 -12.27 -6.63 -31.81
C GLN A 174 -11.52 -5.99 -32.98
N LEU A 175 -11.61 -4.68 -33.16
CA LEU A 175 -10.84 -3.94 -34.15
C LEU A 175 -9.34 -4.06 -33.88
N ALA A 176 -8.91 -3.89 -32.63
CA ALA A 176 -7.51 -4.04 -32.23
C ALA A 176 -7.00 -5.45 -32.48
N LEU A 177 -7.82 -6.47 -32.24
CA LEU A 177 -7.50 -7.87 -32.55
C LEU A 177 -7.28 -8.07 -34.07
N ARG A 178 -8.16 -7.54 -34.89
CA ARG A 178 -8.08 -7.64 -36.35
C ARG A 178 -6.86 -6.90 -36.91
N GLU A 179 -6.54 -5.71 -36.41
CA GLU A 179 -5.48 -4.87 -36.96
C GLU A 179 -4.07 -5.25 -36.45
N LYS A 180 -3.97 -5.75 -35.25
CA LYS A 180 -2.67 -6.05 -34.61
C LYS A 180 -2.36 -7.54 -34.53
N GLY A 181 -3.35 -8.39 -34.73
CA GLY A 181 -3.24 -9.84 -34.62
C GLY A 181 -3.29 -10.33 -33.16
N GLU A 182 -3.61 -11.61 -33.02
CA GLU A 182 -3.83 -12.27 -31.72
C GLU A 182 -2.62 -12.24 -30.82
N ASP A 183 -1.42 -12.48 -31.35
CA ASP A 183 -0.22 -12.57 -30.53
C ASP A 183 0.22 -11.23 -29.95
N ALA A 184 0.18 -10.16 -30.72
CA ALA A 184 0.50 -8.82 -30.26
C ALA A 184 -0.51 -8.35 -29.19
N TRP A 185 -1.79 -8.65 -29.42
CA TRP A 185 -2.85 -8.35 -28.47
C TRP A 185 -2.65 -9.12 -27.17
N TRP A 186 -2.43 -10.45 -27.24
CA TRP A 186 -2.24 -11.33 -26.08
C TRP A 186 -1.03 -10.94 -25.26
N GLN A 187 0.16 -10.75 -25.89
CA GLN A 187 1.37 -10.35 -25.19
C GLN A 187 1.21 -9.01 -24.49
N SER A 188 0.54 -8.05 -25.16
CA SER A 188 0.25 -6.75 -24.55
C SER A 188 -0.65 -6.89 -23.32
N ALA A 189 -1.72 -7.67 -23.41
CA ALA A 189 -2.63 -7.92 -22.31
C ALA A 189 -1.90 -8.55 -21.11
N GLN A 190 -1.09 -9.58 -21.34
CA GLN A 190 -0.34 -10.28 -20.30
C GLN A 190 0.58 -9.35 -19.47
N ILE A 191 1.18 -8.36 -20.15
CA ILE A 191 2.06 -7.38 -19.50
C ILE A 191 1.27 -6.32 -18.75
N LEU A 192 0.12 -5.91 -19.27
CA LEU A 192 -0.65 -4.76 -18.80
C LEU A 192 -1.67 -5.11 -17.71
N MET A 193 -1.98 -6.39 -17.50
CA MET A 193 -2.94 -6.79 -16.45
C MET A 193 -2.47 -6.38 -15.05
N ASN A 194 -3.35 -5.68 -14.35
CA ASN A 194 -3.11 -5.25 -12.97
C ASN A 194 -4.46 -5.10 -12.22
N PRO A 195 -4.82 -6.03 -11.33
CA PRO A 195 -4.09 -7.26 -10.93
C PRO A 195 -3.84 -8.24 -12.11
N PRO A 196 -2.74 -9.03 -12.05
CA PRO A 196 -2.47 -10.03 -13.08
C PRO A 196 -3.39 -11.25 -12.92
N MET A 197 -3.49 -12.05 -13.98
CA MET A 197 -4.10 -13.38 -13.89
C MET A 197 -3.30 -14.29 -12.95
N LEU A 198 -4.02 -15.17 -12.27
CA LEU A 198 -3.40 -16.23 -11.47
C LEU A 198 -2.76 -17.28 -12.37
N PRO A 199 -1.68 -17.95 -11.93
CA PRO A 199 -1.15 -19.13 -12.60
C PRO A 199 -2.18 -20.27 -12.65
N GLU A 200 -2.14 -21.07 -13.72
CA GLU A 200 -3.08 -22.18 -13.93
C GLU A 200 -2.91 -23.32 -12.90
N ASN A 201 -1.67 -23.59 -12.49
CA ASN A 201 -1.31 -24.74 -11.64
C ASN A 201 -1.01 -24.32 -10.19
N LEU A 202 -1.98 -23.73 -9.52
CA LEU A 202 -1.88 -23.41 -8.09
C LEU A 202 -2.36 -24.59 -7.24
N PRO A 203 -1.76 -24.83 -6.05
CA PRO A 203 -2.30 -25.71 -5.04
C PRO A 203 -3.76 -25.32 -4.72
N CYS A 204 -4.60 -26.34 -4.49
CA CYS A 204 -6.04 -26.13 -4.29
C CYS A 204 -6.33 -25.15 -3.14
N ASP A 205 -5.62 -25.30 -2.02
CA ASP A 205 -5.80 -24.46 -0.83
C ASP A 205 -5.43 -22.99 -1.12
N ILE A 206 -4.35 -22.77 -1.86
CA ILE A 206 -3.96 -21.42 -2.29
C ILE A 206 -5.01 -20.82 -3.23
N LEU A 207 -5.48 -21.60 -4.21
CA LEU A 207 -6.50 -21.13 -5.15
C LEU A 207 -7.80 -20.76 -4.45
N GLN A 208 -8.24 -21.57 -3.47
CA GLN A 208 -9.44 -21.28 -2.67
C GLN A 208 -9.25 -20.02 -1.83
N ALA A 209 -8.12 -19.87 -1.15
CA ALA A 209 -7.82 -18.69 -0.35
C ALA A 209 -7.78 -17.41 -1.21
N VAL A 210 -7.12 -17.44 -2.37
CA VAL A 210 -7.00 -16.25 -3.25
C VAL A 210 -8.35 -15.82 -3.83
N ARG A 211 -9.27 -16.75 -4.09
CA ARG A 211 -10.61 -16.42 -4.62
C ARG A 211 -11.47 -15.57 -3.70
N VAL A 212 -11.16 -15.58 -2.41
CA VAL A 212 -11.89 -14.80 -1.38
C VAL A 212 -11.06 -13.66 -0.81
N LEU A 213 -9.89 -13.37 -1.38
CA LEU A 213 -9.06 -12.26 -0.93
C LEU A 213 -9.66 -10.91 -1.33
N PRO A 214 -9.71 -9.96 -0.41
CA PRO A 214 -9.94 -8.56 -0.75
C PRO A 214 -8.68 -7.94 -1.38
N ASP A 215 -8.83 -6.89 -2.17
CA ASP A 215 -7.70 -6.07 -2.63
C ASP A 215 -7.47 -4.89 -1.68
N SER A 216 -7.24 -5.19 -0.41
CA SER A 216 -7.11 -4.25 0.71
C SER A 216 -5.91 -4.56 1.59
N PHE A 217 -5.73 -3.76 2.66
CA PHE A 217 -4.70 -3.98 3.65
C PHE A 217 -4.86 -5.32 4.37
N GLY A 218 -3.74 -5.93 4.72
CA GLY A 218 -3.70 -7.16 5.52
C GLY A 218 -2.34 -7.82 5.53
N VAL A 219 -2.28 -8.98 6.18
CA VAL A 219 -1.07 -9.79 6.30
C VAL A 219 -1.34 -11.20 5.79
N SER A 220 -0.50 -11.68 4.88
CA SER A 220 -0.52 -13.07 4.42
C SER A 220 0.50 -13.93 5.17
N VAL A 221 0.09 -15.15 5.53
CA VAL A 221 0.94 -16.17 6.13
C VAL A 221 1.00 -17.37 5.17
N TRP A 222 2.18 -17.67 4.69
CA TRP A 222 2.45 -18.73 3.74
C TRP A 222 3.04 -19.94 4.43
N ARG A 223 2.52 -21.14 4.18
CA ARG A 223 2.97 -22.38 4.79
C ARG A 223 3.29 -23.42 3.72
N ASP A 224 4.24 -24.28 4.02
CA ASP A 224 4.53 -25.46 3.19
C ASP A 224 3.55 -26.61 3.46
N ALA A 225 3.80 -27.75 2.82
CA ALA A 225 2.99 -28.97 2.98
C ALA A 225 3.01 -29.56 4.42
N ALA A 226 4.05 -29.25 5.20
CA ALA A 226 4.17 -29.67 6.59
C ALA A 226 3.52 -28.68 7.57
N GLY A 227 2.97 -27.56 7.07
CA GLY A 227 2.40 -26.48 7.87
C GLY A 227 3.41 -25.49 8.44
N ALA A 228 4.70 -25.62 8.10
CA ALA A 228 5.72 -24.69 8.56
C ALA A 228 5.60 -23.36 7.83
N VAL A 229 5.72 -22.25 8.57
CA VAL A 229 5.63 -20.90 8.01
C VAL A 229 6.86 -20.59 7.16
N GLN A 230 6.63 -20.29 5.88
CA GLN A 230 7.67 -19.94 4.91
C GLN A 230 7.84 -18.43 4.77
N ALA A 231 6.75 -17.67 4.84
CA ALA A 231 6.79 -16.22 4.76
C ALA A 231 5.57 -15.57 5.45
N ILE A 232 5.76 -14.37 5.93
CA ILE A 232 4.71 -13.48 6.45
C ILE A 232 4.88 -12.13 5.76
N CYS A 233 3.88 -11.70 4.97
CA CYS A 233 3.98 -10.50 4.16
C CYS A 233 2.83 -9.53 4.48
N ALA A 234 3.17 -8.27 4.75
CA ALA A 234 2.20 -7.18 4.85
C ALA A 234 1.86 -6.65 3.46
N HIS A 235 0.60 -6.30 3.24
CA HIS A 235 0.05 -5.86 1.96
C HIS A 235 -0.75 -4.57 2.11
N GLU A 236 -0.68 -3.72 1.08
CA GLU A 236 -1.58 -2.59 0.88
C GLU A 236 -2.75 -2.97 -0.05
N HIS A 237 -2.44 -3.77 -1.06
CA HIS A 237 -3.37 -4.33 -2.03
C HIS A 237 -3.20 -5.84 -2.11
N ALA A 238 -3.80 -6.57 -1.16
CA ALA A 238 -3.49 -7.98 -0.92
C ALA A 238 -3.67 -8.85 -2.17
N TYR A 239 -4.84 -8.82 -2.82
CA TYR A 239 -5.06 -9.64 -4.01
C TYR A 239 -4.04 -9.36 -5.11
N ARG A 240 -3.81 -8.08 -5.43
CA ARG A 240 -2.90 -7.63 -6.49
C ARG A 240 -1.46 -8.06 -6.25
N GLU A 241 -0.99 -7.89 -5.02
CA GLU A 241 0.39 -8.20 -4.63
C GLU A 241 0.61 -9.71 -4.54
N ILE A 242 -0.34 -10.44 -3.99
CA ILE A 242 -0.33 -11.91 -3.89
C ILE A 242 -0.40 -12.54 -5.29
N ALA A 243 -1.31 -12.10 -6.15
CA ALA A 243 -1.40 -12.58 -7.53
C ALA A 243 -0.09 -12.34 -8.31
N ARG A 244 0.55 -11.18 -8.09
CA ARG A 244 1.86 -10.87 -8.68
C ARG A 244 2.96 -11.79 -8.15
N ALA A 245 3.02 -12.00 -6.82
CA ALA A 245 4.00 -12.88 -6.19
C ALA A 245 3.87 -14.33 -6.69
N LEU A 246 2.65 -14.84 -6.81
CA LEU A 246 2.35 -16.18 -7.34
C LEU A 246 2.77 -16.29 -8.81
N ARG A 247 2.48 -15.29 -9.65
CA ARG A 247 2.87 -15.28 -11.06
C ARG A 247 4.38 -15.24 -11.24
N GLN A 248 5.08 -14.46 -10.41
CA GLN A 248 6.54 -14.31 -10.45
C GLN A 248 7.28 -15.46 -9.75
N ARG A 249 6.58 -16.34 -9.04
CA ARG A 249 7.15 -17.40 -8.18
C ARG A 249 8.24 -16.85 -7.26
N THR A 250 7.93 -15.76 -6.57
CA THR A 250 8.90 -15.15 -5.63
C THR A 250 9.32 -16.15 -4.55
N ALA A 251 10.47 -15.94 -3.94
CA ALA A 251 11.01 -16.81 -2.89
C ALA A 251 10.01 -17.04 -1.72
N ALA A 252 9.19 -16.04 -1.43
CA ALA A 252 8.16 -16.12 -0.38
C ALA A 252 7.06 -17.16 -0.66
N VAL A 253 6.78 -17.45 -1.93
CA VAL A 253 5.60 -18.26 -2.32
C VAL A 253 5.92 -19.52 -3.13
N GLN A 254 7.17 -19.67 -3.60
CA GLN A 254 7.53 -20.74 -4.55
C GLN A 254 7.33 -22.18 -4.03
N HIS A 255 7.40 -22.37 -2.70
CA HIS A 255 7.23 -23.67 -2.03
C HIS A 255 5.98 -23.71 -1.14
N ALA A 256 5.18 -22.66 -1.17
CA ALA A 256 3.98 -22.59 -0.36
C ALA A 256 2.89 -23.50 -0.91
N MET A 257 2.19 -24.17 0.01
CA MET A 257 1.05 -25.04 -0.28
C MET A 257 -0.24 -24.50 0.34
N GLN A 258 -0.13 -23.60 1.33
CA GLN A 258 -1.26 -23.00 2.03
C GLN A 258 -1.05 -21.49 2.17
N LEU A 259 -2.16 -20.76 2.16
CA LEU A 259 -2.24 -19.33 2.34
C LEU A 259 -3.33 -19.01 3.36
N ALA A 260 -2.95 -18.31 4.43
CA ALA A 260 -3.89 -17.63 5.32
C ALA A 260 -3.75 -16.13 5.15
N PHE A 261 -4.86 -15.40 5.26
CA PHE A 261 -4.88 -13.94 5.16
C PHE A 261 -5.63 -13.34 6.34
N ILE A 262 -5.04 -12.32 6.96
CA ILE A 262 -5.62 -11.59 8.09
C ILE A 262 -5.81 -10.15 7.63
N PRO A 263 -7.06 -9.67 7.47
CA PRO A 263 -7.33 -8.29 7.06
C PRO A 263 -6.91 -7.30 8.16
N THR A 264 -6.51 -6.11 7.75
CA THR A 264 -6.18 -5.00 8.64
C THR A 264 -6.80 -3.71 8.13
N ILE A 265 -6.87 -2.70 9.00
CA ILE A 265 -7.52 -1.43 8.65
C ILE A 265 -6.60 -0.46 7.89
N GLY A 266 -5.28 -0.72 7.89
CA GLY A 266 -4.33 0.15 7.20
C GLY A 266 -2.90 -0.34 7.24
N ALA A 267 -2.00 0.46 6.68
CA ALA A 267 -0.60 0.09 6.49
C ALA A 267 0.16 -0.09 7.80
N LEU A 268 -0.10 0.76 8.81
CA LEU A 268 0.57 0.66 10.11
C LEU A 268 0.10 -0.58 10.87
N HIS A 269 -1.21 -0.86 10.85
CA HIS A 269 -1.78 -2.07 11.42
C HIS A 269 -1.17 -3.33 10.75
N SER A 270 -1.07 -3.36 9.42
CA SER A 270 -0.41 -4.46 8.70
C SER A 270 1.04 -4.67 9.15
N ALA A 271 1.83 -3.60 9.28
CA ALA A 271 3.22 -3.68 9.69
C ALA A 271 3.39 -4.16 11.15
N VAL A 272 2.50 -3.72 12.05
CA VAL A 272 2.50 -4.14 13.46
C VAL A 272 2.06 -5.61 13.58
N LEU A 273 0.99 -6.00 12.90
CA LEU A 273 0.54 -7.40 12.89
C LEU A 273 1.60 -8.33 12.32
N GLN A 274 2.27 -7.94 11.23
CA GLN A 274 3.40 -8.70 10.68
C GLN A 274 4.51 -8.89 11.73
N ALA A 275 4.85 -7.85 12.48
CA ALA A 275 5.86 -7.95 13.54
C ALA A 275 5.42 -8.90 14.67
N GLN A 276 4.16 -8.85 15.09
CA GLN A 276 3.60 -9.76 16.09
C GLN A 276 3.68 -11.21 15.62
N LEU A 277 3.30 -11.48 14.37
CA LEU A 277 3.37 -12.81 13.77
C LEU A 277 4.81 -13.29 13.59
N PHE A 278 5.79 -12.42 13.30
CA PHE A 278 7.20 -12.79 13.30
C PHE A 278 7.65 -13.31 14.67
N ARG A 279 7.21 -12.69 15.76
CA ARG A 279 7.51 -13.17 17.12
C ARG A 279 6.82 -14.47 17.44
N GLU A 280 5.54 -14.58 17.14
CA GLU A 280 4.73 -15.79 17.39
C GLU A 280 5.34 -17.01 16.69
N HIS A 281 5.81 -16.85 15.47
CA HIS A 281 6.41 -17.92 14.69
C HIS A 281 7.94 -17.99 14.77
N VAL A 282 8.56 -17.23 15.67
CA VAL A 282 10.03 -17.18 15.89
C VAL A 282 10.81 -16.89 14.59
N ILE A 283 10.25 -16.03 13.73
CA ILE A 283 10.88 -15.59 12.48
C ILE A 283 11.73 -14.36 12.75
N THR A 284 13.00 -14.42 12.35
CA THR A 284 13.88 -13.26 12.44
C THR A 284 13.58 -12.29 11.29
N PRO A 285 13.20 -11.02 11.58
CA PRO A 285 13.04 -10.00 10.54
C PRO A 285 14.35 -9.72 9.81
N SER A 286 14.25 -9.04 8.65
CA SER A 286 15.43 -8.50 7.95
C SER A 286 16.33 -7.74 8.93
N ASN A 287 17.64 -8.00 8.89
CA ASN A 287 18.63 -7.32 9.75
C ASN A 287 19.34 -6.19 8.99
N GLU A 288 18.66 -5.54 8.07
CA GLU A 288 19.22 -4.41 7.30
C GLU A 288 19.44 -3.16 8.15
N ILE A 289 20.46 -2.38 7.81
CA ILE A 289 20.69 -1.08 8.44
C ILE A 289 19.73 -0.06 7.85
N LEU A 290 18.80 0.43 8.66
CA LEU A 290 17.80 1.41 8.26
C LEU A 290 18.32 2.85 8.37
N ARG A 291 18.95 3.16 9.49
CA ARG A 291 19.42 4.50 9.89
C ARG A 291 20.58 4.37 10.87
N HIS A 292 20.98 5.49 11.47
CA HIS A 292 21.88 5.54 12.62
C HIS A 292 21.12 6.17 13.79
N THR A 293 21.44 5.68 14.99
CA THR A 293 20.83 6.14 16.24
C THR A 293 21.92 6.50 17.25
N LEU A 294 21.56 7.25 18.26
CA LEU A 294 22.43 7.60 19.36
C LEU A 294 22.15 6.67 20.57
N VAL A 295 23.21 6.28 21.25
CA VAL A 295 23.12 5.55 22.52
C VAL A 295 24.03 6.25 23.51
N ILE A 296 23.51 6.56 24.69
CA ILE A 296 24.30 7.04 25.82
C ILE A 296 24.52 5.85 26.75
N GLU A 297 25.75 5.42 26.88
CA GLU A 297 26.12 4.23 27.65
C GLU A 297 27.40 4.48 28.43
N PRO A 298 27.57 3.89 29.64
CA PRO A 298 28.80 4.01 30.39
C PRO A 298 29.94 3.22 29.72
N ASP A 299 31.14 3.73 29.78
CA ASP A 299 32.36 2.98 29.49
C ASP A 299 32.84 2.18 30.73
N VAL A 300 34.00 1.53 30.63
CA VAL A 300 34.57 0.71 31.71
C VAL A 300 34.86 1.50 32.98
N SER A 301 34.98 2.82 32.90
CA SER A 301 35.18 3.72 34.05
C SER A 301 33.86 4.25 34.63
N GLY A 302 32.73 3.87 34.06
CA GLY A 302 31.40 4.41 34.43
C GLY A 302 31.08 5.76 33.78
N CYS A 303 31.96 6.31 32.92
CA CYS A 303 31.75 7.57 32.24
C CYS A 303 30.76 7.44 31.09
N LEU A 304 29.69 8.24 31.08
CA LEU A 304 28.68 8.23 30.03
C LEU A 304 29.25 8.74 28.70
N LYS A 305 29.17 7.92 27.68
CA LYS A 305 29.65 8.19 26.32
C LYS A 305 28.49 8.23 25.33
N ALA A 306 28.58 9.13 24.37
CA ALA A 306 27.69 9.14 23.21
C ALA A 306 28.24 8.21 22.12
N ARG A 307 27.47 7.19 21.76
CA ARG A 307 27.79 6.23 20.70
C ARG A 307 26.84 6.35 19.56
N ILE A 308 27.36 6.38 18.34
CA ILE A 308 26.57 6.31 17.13
C ILE A 308 26.52 4.84 16.71
N ARG A 309 25.32 4.27 16.68
CA ARG A 309 25.13 2.87 16.34
C ARG A 309 24.22 2.74 15.10
N PRO A 310 24.41 1.71 14.26
CA PRO A 310 23.47 1.41 13.21
C PRO A 310 22.12 0.99 13.82
N LEU A 311 21.04 1.64 13.41
CA LEU A 311 19.67 1.21 13.69
C LEU A 311 19.29 0.15 12.65
N ARG A 312 19.10 -1.07 13.10
CA ARG A 312 18.68 -2.20 12.26
C ARG A 312 17.20 -2.45 12.36
N ALA A 313 16.63 -3.02 11.27
CA ALA A 313 15.26 -3.53 11.30
C ALA A 313 15.13 -4.63 12.37
N GLY A 314 13.97 -4.69 13.02
CA GLY A 314 13.66 -5.72 14.00
C GLY A 314 13.23 -5.20 15.36
N PHE A 315 13.31 -6.08 16.35
CA PHE A 315 12.84 -5.84 17.72
C PHE A 315 13.91 -5.18 18.58
N GLN A 316 13.48 -4.30 19.47
CA GLN A 316 14.32 -3.55 20.39
C GLN A 316 13.63 -3.44 21.75
N ALA A 317 14.41 -3.44 22.84
CA ALA A 317 13.89 -3.28 24.20
C ALA A 317 13.41 -1.84 24.47
N THR A 318 14.07 -0.85 23.86
CA THR A 318 13.79 0.58 24.01
C THR A 318 13.69 1.24 22.64
N PRO A 319 12.94 2.35 22.52
CA PRO A 319 12.89 3.08 21.26
C PRO A 319 14.27 3.67 20.92
N PRO A 320 14.59 3.86 19.63
CA PRO A 320 15.82 4.51 19.21
C PRO A 320 15.91 5.97 19.72
N HIS A 321 17.11 6.49 19.88
CA HIS A 321 17.34 7.91 20.10
C HIS A 321 17.84 8.59 18.83
N GLY A 322 16.93 9.23 18.12
CA GLY A 322 17.22 9.91 16.85
C GLY A 322 17.31 8.98 15.65
N LEU A 323 17.00 9.54 14.49
CA LEU A 323 17.02 8.87 13.19
C LEU A 323 17.93 9.64 12.24
N PHE A 324 19.17 9.22 12.09
CA PHE A 324 20.15 9.91 11.26
C PHE A 324 20.44 9.11 10.00
N VAL A 325 20.43 9.76 8.85
CA VAL A 325 20.74 9.11 7.57
C VAL A 325 22.20 8.63 7.52
N HIS A 326 23.12 9.43 8.09
CA HIS A 326 24.55 9.13 8.08
C HIS A 326 25.19 9.34 9.47
N PRO A 327 26.24 8.58 9.82
CA PRO A 327 26.97 8.76 11.09
C PRO A 327 27.51 10.19 11.28
N LYS A 328 27.90 10.87 10.18
CA LYS A 328 28.36 12.26 10.22
C LYS A 328 27.26 13.21 10.71
N ALA A 329 26.02 13.02 10.26
CA ALA A 329 24.87 13.84 10.72
C ALA A 329 24.60 13.63 12.21
N ALA A 330 24.66 12.38 12.69
CA ALA A 330 24.55 12.04 14.10
C ALA A 330 25.66 12.72 14.93
N LYS A 331 26.92 12.65 14.47
CA LYS A 331 28.04 13.28 15.13
C LYS A 331 27.88 14.81 15.25
N GLN A 332 27.44 15.46 14.18
CA GLN A 332 27.16 16.91 14.17
C GLN A 332 26.02 17.28 15.14
N ALA A 333 24.99 16.45 15.22
CA ALA A 333 23.87 16.67 16.14
C ALA A 333 24.31 16.55 17.60
N VAL A 334 25.09 15.52 17.94
CA VAL A 334 25.65 15.35 19.29
C VAL A 334 26.61 16.49 19.66
N MET A 335 27.42 16.97 18.71
CA MET A 335 28.29 18.12 18.93
C MET A 335 27.50 19.39 19.28
N ARG A 336 26.45 19.68 18.56
CA ARG A 336 25.56 20.84 18.85
C ARG A 336 24.90 20.70 20.21
N TRP A 337 24.35 19.51 20.50
CA TRP A 337 23.76 19.20 21.80
C TRP A 337 24.78 19.37 22.96
N ALA A 338 26.00 18.89 22.76
CA ALA A 338 27.07 19.07 23.76
C ALA A 338 27.39 20.55 23.98
N GLN A 339 27.47 21.36 22.94
CA GLN A 339 27.68 22.81 23.03
C GLN A 339 26.54 23.53 23.74
N GLU A 340 25.31 23.24 23.37
CA GLU A 340 24.09 23.85 23.94
C GLU A 340 23.97 23.59 25.45
N TRP A 341 24.32 22.38 25.89
CA TRP A 341 24.22 21.94 27.26
C TRP A 341 25.56 22.00 27.99
N GLN A 342 26.56 22.64 27.41
CA GLN A 342 27.91 22.79 27.98
C GLN A 342 28.56 21.46 28.46
N LEU A 343 28.25 20.35 27.78
CA LEU A 343 28.80 19.03 28.06
C LEU A 343 30.23 18.94 27.55
N CYS A 344 31.04 18.11 28.19
CA CYS A 344 32.44 17.87 27.77
C CYS A 344 32.48 16.91 26.56
N PRO A 345 32.84 17.37 25.32
CA PRO A 345 32.85 16.51 24.13
C PRO A 345 33.95 15.42 24.21
N THR A 346 35.01 15.63 24.96
CA THR A 346 36.08 14.64 25.17
C THR A 346 35.56 13.47 26.02
N LEU A 347 34.94 13.78 27.17
CA LEU A 347 34.32 12.75 28.01
C LEU A 347 33.15 12.06 27.32
N LEU A 348 32.38 12.77 26.51
CA LEU A 348 31.34 12.15 25.66
C LEU A 348 31.93 11.23 24.59
N GLY A 349 33.23 11.24 24.33
CA GLY A 349 33.84 10.41 23.29
C GLY A 349 33.58 10.88 21.86
N ILE A 350 33.24 12.15 21.65
CA ILE A 350 32.97 12.75 20.34
C ILE A 350 34.26 13.25 19.69
N LEU A 351 35.19 13.73 20.49
CA LEU A 351 36.53 14.12 20.05
C LEU A 351 37.51 12.93 20.16
N PRO A 352 38.56 12.89 19.31
CA PRO A 352 39.61 11.87 19.43
C PRO A 352 40.23 11.87 20.82
N HIS A 353 40.51 10.67 21.35
CA HIS A 353 41.10 10.47 22.67
C HIS A 353 42.61 10.81 22.78
N GLU A 354 43.23 11.23 21.71
CA GLU A 354 44.67 11.42 21.60
C GLU A 354 45.16 12.83 21.99
N LEU A 355 44.48 13.46 22.95
CA LEU A 355 45.06 14.64 23.59
C LEU A 355 46.08 14.17 24.63
N PRO A 356 47.32 14.72 24.62
CA PRO A 356 48.28 14.48 25.71
C PRO A 356 47.59 14.75 27.05
N ARG A 357 47.91 13.95 28.08
CA ARG A 357 47.24 14.03 29.39
C ARG A 357 47.27 15.43 30.01
N ASP A 358 48.25 16.25 29.62
CA ASP A 358 48.47 17.59 30.16
C ASP A 358 48.07 18.73 29.19
N ALA A 359 47.49 18.40 28.03
CA ALA A 359 47.05 19.44 27.09
C ALA A 359 45.64 19.96 27.46
N PRO A 360 45.44 21.30 27.47
CA PRO A 360 44.11 21.86 27.69
C PRO A 360 43.15 21.37 26.63
N CYS A 361 41.92 21.03 27.03
CA CYS A 361 40.87 20.62 26.10
C CYS A 361 40.67 21.72 25.06
N PRO A 362 40.77 21.42 23.73
CA PRO A 362 40.64 22.45 22.72
C PRO A 362 39.29 23.20 22.76
N VAL A 363 38.26 22.58 23.32
CA VAL A 363 36.92 23.16 23.46
C VAL A 363 36.82 24.05 24.69
N ALA A 364 37.60 23.80 25.74
CA ALA A 364 37.66 24.67 26.92
C ALA A 364 38.23 26.05 26.57
N LEU A 365 39.16 26.14 25.61
CA LEU A 365 39.71 27.40 25.10
C LEU A 365 38.62 28.30 24.43
N PHE A 366 37.50 27.78 24.03
CA PHE A 366 36.37 28.53 23.46
C PHE A 366 35.23 28.82 24.45
N GLY A 367 35.42 28.47 25.75
CA GLY A 367 34.44 28.78 26.79
C GLY A 367 33.08 28.05 26.69
N THR A 368 33.02 26.96 25.95
CA THR A 368 31.75 26.25 25.66
C THR A 368 31.65 24.86 26.29
N CYS A 369 32.48 24.59 27.34
CA CYS A 369 32.59 23.26 27.96
C CYS A 369 32.66 23.38 29.49
N SER A 370 32.14 22.38 30.21
CA SER A 370 32.19 22.28 31.67
C SER A 370 33.60 22.02 32.25
N GLU A 371 34.60 21.86 31.39
CA GLU A 371 35.99 21.52 31.76
C GLU A 371 36.15 20.22 32.60
N ALA A 372 35.11 19.41 32.71
CA ALA A 372 35.09 18.19 33.49
C ALA A 372 36.21 17.19 33.09
N CYS A 373 36.71 17.28 31.84
CA CYS A 373 37.85 16.45 31.42
C CYS A 373 39.19 16.87 32.08
N ALA A 374 39.37 18.14 32.42
CA ALA A 374 40.57 18.64 33.10
C ALA A 374 40.63 18.19 34.57
N THR A 375 39.45 18.11 35.20
CA THR A 375 39.33 17.67 36.60
C THR A 375 39.13 16.16 36.74
N HIS A 376 38.89 15.44 35.63
CA HIS A 376 38.49 14.02 35.59
C HIS A 376 37.26 13.71 36.47
N ASP A 377 36.35 14.70 36.62
CA ASP A 377 35.15 14.57 37.43
C ASP A 377 34.08 13.87 36.62
N ILE A 378 34.06 12.53 36.68
CA ILE A 378 33.11 11.67 35.99
C ILE A 378 31.67 11.85 36.53
N ASP A 379 31.54 12.07 37.85
CA ASP A 379 30.23 12.21 38.49
C ASP A 379 29.52 13.49 38.03
N LEU A 380 30.24 14.61 38.00
CA LEU A 380 29.74 15.88 37.49
C LEU A 380 29.37 15.78 36.01
N HIS A 381 30.21 15.10 35.21
CA HIS A 381 29.93 14.84 33.80
C HIS A 381 28.67 14.02 33.65
N ASN A 382 28.54 12.90 34.34
CA ASN A 382 27.36 12.03 34.24
C ASN A 382 26.06 12.74 34.64
N GLN A 383 26.09 13.52 35.75
CA GLN A 383 24.95 14.32 36.19
C GLN A 383 24.51 15.33 35.09
N SER A 384 25.49 15.99 34.48
CA SER A 384 25.23 16.95 33.39
C SER A 384 24.64 16.28 32.16
N VAL A 385 25.17 15.11 31.76
CA VAL A 385 24.65 14.31 30.67
C VAL A 385 23.21 13.87 30.95
N ILE A 386 22.94 13.35 32.15
CA ILE A 386 21.59 12.90 32.56
C ILE A 386 20.57 14.04 32.47
N LYS A 387 20.93 15.25 32.92
CA LYS A 387 20.04 16.43 32.79
C LYS A 387 19.76 16.81 31.35
N ALA A 388 20.73 16.63 30.46
CA ALA A 388 20.59 16.98 29.03
C ALA A 388 19.93 15.89 28.18
N LEU A 389 19.79 14.64 28.67
CA LEU A 389 19.21 13.51 27.94
C LEU A 389 17.82 13.78 27.34
N PRO A 390 16.87 14.44 28.03
CA PRO A 390 15.55 14.73 27.44
C PRO A 390 15.61 15.58 26.17
N PHE A 391 16.71 16.31 25.96
CA PHE A 391 16.94 17.22 24.84
C PHE A 391 17.90 16.64 23.79
N LEU A 392 18.19 15.34 23.88
CA LEU A 392 19.03 14.65 22.90
C LEU A 392 18.40 14.76 21.48
N PRO A 393 19.16 15.12 20.44
CA PRO A 393 18.64 15.40 19.11
C PRO A 393 17.90 14.23 18.47
N LYS A 394 16.74 14.50 17.87
CA LYS A 394 15.84 13.51 17.24
C LYS A 394 15.63 13.77 15.76
N CYS A 395 16.69 13.98 15.01
CA CYS A 395 16.59 14.25 13.57
C CYS A 395 15.53 13.33 12.89
N ASP A 396 14.81 13.88 11.92
CA ASP A 396 13.75 13.18 11.14
C ASP A 396 12.58 12.57 11.94
N TRP A 397 12.31 13.06 13.15
CA TRP A 397 11.17 12.66 13.98
C TRP A 397 10.39 13.87 14.49
N SER A 398 9.19 13.65 15.04
CA SER A 398 8.36 14.65 15.72
C SER A 398 9.14 15.39 16.83
N GLU A 399 8.75 16.62 17.13
CA GLU A 399 9.29 17.39 18.28
C GLU A 399 9.03 16.68 19.63
N GLN A 400 8.04 15.80 19.66
CA GLN A 400 7.70 14.99 20.84
C GLN A 400 8.35 13.62 20.79
N ASN A 401 8.66 13.06 21.97
CA ASN A 401 9.29 11.74 22.10
C ASN A 401 8.31 10.64 21.68
N ARG A 402 7.13 10.64 22.28
CA ARG A 402 6.06 9.69 22.02
C ARG A 402 4.86 10.35 21.41
N ILE A 403 4.28 9.70 20.44
CA ILE A 403 3.02 10.08 19.81
C ILE A 403 2.11 8.88 19.74
N CYS A 404 0.81 9.12 19.84
CA CYS A 404 -0.20 8.12 19.52
C CYS A 404 -0.66 8.34 18.08
N LEU A 405 -0.49 7.34 17.22
CA LEU A 405 -1.02 7.34 15.87
C LEU A 405 -2.29 6.50 15.86
N THR A 406 -3.40 7.09 15.45
CA THR A 406 -4.67 6.40 15.23
C THR A 406 -4.85 6.16 13.75
N GLU A 407 -4.97 4.90 13.36
CA GLU A 407 -5.34 4.48 12.00
C GLU A 407 -6.84 4.16 12.01
N ARG A 408 -7.56 4.64 11.00
CA ARG A 408 -9.01 4.49 10.91
C ARG A 408 -9.41 3.87 9.58
N ASP A 409 -10.23 2.84 9.64
CA ASP A 409 -10.89 2.32 8.46
C ASP A 409 -11.99 3.28 8.02
N VAL A 410 -11.91 3.76 6.78
CA VAL A 410 -12.85 4.75 6.24
C VAL A 410 -14.24 4.15 5.98
N LEU A 411 -14.35 2.79 5.84
CA LEU A 411 -15.62 2.10 5.60
C LEU A 411 -16.36 1.77 6.88
N THR A 412 -15.65 1.13 7.81
CA THR A 412 -16.25 0.61 9.04
C THR A 412 -16.21 1.63 10.17
N GLY A 413 -15.33 2.63 10.06
CA GLY A 413 -15.06 3.57 11.15
C GLY A 413 -14.22 2.97 12.28
N GLU A 414 -13.79 1.72 12.17
CA GLU A 414 -12.92 1.08 13.15
C GLU A 414 -11.60 1.83 13.30
N GLU A 415 -11.14 1.96 14.52
CA GLU A 415 -9.90 2.67 14.86
C GLU A 415 -8.93 1.75 15.59
N GLN A 416 -7.66 1.84 15.21
CA GLN A 416 -6.56 1.19 15.91
C GLN A 416 -5.50 2.23 16.30
N LYS A 417 -5.12 2.23 17.58
CA LYS A 417 -4.15 3.16 18.15
C LYS A 417 -2.79 2.48 18.32
N PHE A 418 -1.73 3.21 17.98
CA PHE A 418 -0.34 2.74 18.05
C PHE A 418 0.52 3.77 18.77
N ILE A 419 1.26 3.31 19.76
CA ILE A 419 2.27 4.13 20.45
C ILE A 419 3.55 4.08 19.62
N CYS A 420 4.02 5.25 19.22
CA CYS A 420 5.19 5.39 18.35
C CYS A 420 6.23 6.31 18.99
N ASP A 421 7.49 5.96 18.86
CA ASP A 421 8.61 6.80 19.32
C ASP A 421 9.81 6.60 18.38
N THR A 422 10.34 7.72 17.88
CA THR A 422 11.57 7.80 17.09
C THR A 422 11.72 6.69 16.04
N GLY A 423 10.68 6.53 15.21
CA GLY A 423 10.69 5.57 14.08
C GLY A 423 10.40 4.11 14.45
N ALA A 424 10.04 3.85 15.70
CA ALA A 424 9.60 2.54 16.17
C ALA A 424 8.15 2.57 16.65
N VAL A 425 7.48 1.42 16.61
CA VAL A 425 6.13 1.19 17.15
C VAL A 425 6.23 0.25 18.32
N GLN A 426 5.50 0.55 19.39
CA GLN A 426 5.42 -0.32 20.55
C GLN A 426 4.43 -1.46 20.29
N LEU A 427 4.87 -2.70 20.54
CA LEU A 427 4.04 -3.88 20.46
C LEU A 427 3.30 -4.14 21.79
N ASN A 428 2.31 -5.04 21.77
CA ASN A 428 1.48 -5.35 22.93
C ASN A 428 2.28 -5.85 24.16
N ASP A 429 3.44 -6.44 23.94
CA ASP A 429 4.34 -6.92 25.00
C ASP A 429 5.32 -5.86 25.52
N GLY A 430 5.16 -4.61 25.08
CA GLY A 430 5.99 -3.48 25.46
C GLY A 430 7.30 -3.35 24.68
N THR A 431 7.65 -4.31 23.83
CA THR A 431 8.84 -4.19 22.96
C THR A 431 8.58 -3.24 21.81
N TRP A 432 9.67 -2.73 21.23
CA TRP A 432 9.62 -1.80 20.11
C TRP A 432 10.03 -2.51 18.82
N PHE A 433 9.36 -2.20 17.74
CA PHE A 433 9.68 -2.72 16.43
C PHE A 433 9.87 -1.60 15.41
N THR A 434 10.91 -1.74 14.60
CA THR A 434 11.18 -0.82 13.49
C THR A 434 11.46 -1.61 12.20
N SER A 435 11.01 -1.06 11.08
CA SER A 435 11.27 -1.60 9.75
C SER A 435 11.29 -0.48 8.72
N GLN A 436 11.81 -0.75 7.53
CA GLN A 436 11.77 0.24 6.44
C GLN A 436 10.33 0.62 6.07
N ALA A 437 9.39 -0.33 6.14
CA ALA A 437 7.97 -0.06 5.90
C ALA A 437 7.42 0.95 6.91
N ILE A 438 7.65 0.75 8.21
CA ILE A 438 7.23 1.67 9.28
C ILE A 438 7.85 3.06 9.08
N LEU A 439 9.15 3.15 8.78
CA LEU A 439 9.79 4.44 8.52
C LEU A 439 9.21 5.16 7.30
N ASN A 440 8.82 4.43 6.27
CA ASN A 440 8.17 5.00 5.09
C ASN A 440 6.76 5.53 5.41
N ILE A 441 5.97 4.80 6.21
CA ILE A 441 4.65 5.21 6.69
C ILE A 441 4.78 6.53 7.48
N PHE A 442 5.71 6.61 8.41
CA PHE A 442 5.94 7.83 9.19
C PHE A 442 6.37 9.00 8.30
N LYS A 443 7.28 8.77 7.36
CA LYS A 443 7.72 9.81 6.43
C LYS A 443 6.58 10.37 5.56
N GLN A 444 5.66 9.51 5.12
CA GLN A 444 4.47 9.92 4.40
C GLN A 444 3.51 10.71 5.29
N LYS A 445 3.26 10.24 6.52
CA LYS A 445 2.41 10.90 7.50
C LYS A 445 2.84 12.34 7.78
N PHE A 446 4.12 12.58 8.01
CA PHE A 446 4.62 13.93 8.31
C PHE A 446 4.68 14.86 7.09
N LYS A 447 4.52 14.33 5.86
CA LYS A 447 4.51 15.12 4.63
C LYS A 447 3.13 15.42 4.06
N VAL A 448 2.11 14.60 4.35
CA VAL A 448 0.80 14.67 3.68
C VAL A 448 -0.32 14.87 4.70
N LYS A 449 -1.05 15.98 4.58
CA LYS A 449 -2.22 16.32 5.43
C LYS A 449 -3.45 15.40 5.23
N ARG A 450 -3.44 14.48 4.26
CA ARG A 450 -4.54 13.56 3.90
C ARG A 450 -4.10 12.11 4.11
N SER A 451 -3.92 11.67 5.34
CA SER A 451 -3.70 10.24 5.62
C SER A 451 -4.80 9.71 6.52
N GLN A 452 -5.11 8.42 6.40
CA GLN A 452 -5.99 7.68 7.33
C GLN A 452 -5.43 7.60 8.76
N LEU A 453 -4.23 8.15 8.96
CA LEU A 453 -3.53 8.20 10.24
C LEU A 453 -3.74 9.57 10.91
N PHE A 454 -4.26 9.56 12.11
CA PHE A 454 -4.42 10.75 12.94
C PHE A 454 -3.36 10.73 14.05
N CYS A 455 -2.74 11.89 14.33
CA CYS A 455 -1.74 12.04 15.39
C CYS A 455 -2.40 12.73 16.58
N GLU A 456 -2.43 12.05 17.73
CA GLU A 456 -2.79 12.64 19.01
C GLU A 456 -1.53 12.88 19.83
N LYS A 457 -1.49 14.02 20.56
CA LYS A 457 -0.42 14.30 21.52
C LYS A 457 -0.66 13.43 22.76
N MET A 458 0.36 12.69 23.17
CA MET A 458 0.37 12.01 24.47
C MET A 458 0.89 12.93 25.56
#